data_ab8c3eaa261a2c5cad084634ec7f5e80
#
_entry.id   ab8c3eaa261a2c5cad084634ec7f5e80
#
_cell.length_a   1.000
_cell.length_b   1.000
_cell.length_c   1.000
_cell.angle_alpha   90.00
_cell.angle_beta   90.00
_cell.angle_gamma   90.00
#
_symmetry.space_group_name_H-M   'P 1'
#
loop_
_entity.id
_entity.type
_entity.pdbx_description
1 polymer ?
#
loop_
_entity_poly.entity_id
_entity_poly.type
_entity_poly.pdbx_seq_one_letter_code
_entity_poly.pdbx_strand_id
1 'polypeptide(L)'
;PRSRGLGDVYKRQVLVEKARAGVEVRLIYDDVGCWHVPNRFYDEMLSAGIEVRSFLKVRFPLFTSKVNYRNHRKIVVIDGRVGFVGGMNLAERYMRGFSWGIWRDTHLLLEGKAVHGLQTAFLLDWYFVDRTLISASRYFPKMEATGTSLVQIVTSDPIGPWKEIMQGLSMAISGAKKYFYIQTPYFLPTEQILAAMQTAALAGVDVRLMLPMRADNRLTHLGSCSYLADILQAGVKIYFYKKGFLHSKLMVSDDELSTVGSTNVDFRSFEHNFEVNAFIYDTETALQMREIFLQDQRDCVQVFLKNWVKRPWWRKAAESVVRLMAPLL
;
A
#
# COMPACT_ATOMS: atom_id res chain seq x y z
N PRO A 1 16.04 21.74 12.61
CA PRO A 1 16.79 21.11 11.52
C PRO A 1 16.36 19.66 11.45
N ARG A 2 15.51 19.33 10.49
CA ARG A 2 15.11 17.94 10.25
C ARG A 2 16.34 17.25 9.67
N SER A 3 16.86 16.27 10.37
CA SER A 3 17.98 15.44 9.92
C SER A 3 17.63 14.86 8.55
N ARG A 4 18.38 15.24 7.54
CA ARG A 4 18.27 14.65 6.19
C ARG A 4 18.73 13.21 6.32
N GLY A 5 17.80 12.28 5.99
CA GLY A 5 17.95 10.89 6.33
C GLY A 5 19.11 10.18 5.63
N LEU A 6 19.96 9.54 6.42
CA LEU A 6 20.99 8.63 5.92
C LEU A 6 20.42 7.47 5.09
N GLY A 7 19.17 7.04 5.36
CA GLY A 7 18.53 5.95 4.63
C GLY A 7 18.23 6.26 3.17
N ASP A 8 17.75 7.47 2.87
CA ASP A 8 17.47 7.90 1.49
C ASP A 8 18.80 8.09 0.73
N VAL A 9 19.82 8.65 1.41
CA VAL A 9 21.16 8.82 0.86
C VAL A 9 21.80 7.47 0.56
N TYR A 10 21.71 6.50 1.46
CA TYR A 10 22.28 5.16 1.26
C TYR A 10 21.65 4.44 0.06
N LYS A 11 20.33 4.43 -0.03
CA LYS A 11 19.62 3.79 -1.15
C LYS A 11 19.96 4.45 -2.49
N ARG A 12 20.01 5.78 -2.53
CA ARG A 12 20.49 6.53 -3.70
C ARG A 12 21.91 6.12 -4.06
N GLN A 13 22.82 6.04 -3.08
CA GLN A 13 24.21 5.68 -3.30
C GLN A 13 24.33 4.31 -3.94
N VAL A 14 23.59 3.31 -3.47
CA VAL A 14 23.56 1.97 -4.09
C VAL A 14 23.13 2.03 -5.55
N LEU A 15 22.08 2.81 -5.89
CA LEU A 15 21.64 2.97 -7.28
C LEU A 15 22.70 3.63 -8.14
N VAL A 16 23.35 4.69 -7.63
CA VAL A 16 24.44 5.39 -8.30
C VAL A 16 25.65 4.47 -8.53
N GLU A 17 26.04 3.67 -7.54
CA GLU A 17 27.12 2.70 -7.67
C GLU A 17 26.82 1.65 -8.74
N LYS A 18 25.58 1.13 -8.77
CA LYS A 18 25.14 0.16 -9.79
C LYS A 18 25.11 0.77 -11.19
N ALA A 19 24.62 1.99 -11.35
CA ALA A 19 24.63 2.68 -12.62
C ALA A 19 26.07 2.91 -13.12
N ARG A 20 26.98 3.36 -12.26
CA ARG A 20 28.42 3.51 -12.59
C ARG A 20 29.10 2.18 -12.94
N ALA A 21 28.59 1.07 -12.40
CA ALA A 21 29.05 -0.27 -12.76
C ALA A 21 28.42 -0.80 -14.07
N GLY A 22 27.66 0.02 -14.80
CA GLY A 22 27.07 -0.33 -16.10
C GLY A 22 25.65 -0.94 -16.05
N VAL A 23 25.00 -0.95 -14.87
CA VAL A 23 23.61 -1.39 -14.76
C VAL A 23 22.69 -0.28 -15.28
N GLU A 24 21.78 -0.64 -16.16
CA GLU A 24 20.71 0.27 -16.64
C GLU A 24 19.68 0.49 -15.51
N VAL A 25 19.58 1.71 -15.01
CA VAL A 25 18.69 2.05 -13.87
C VAL A 25 17.64 3.07 -14.33
N ARG A 26 16.38 2.77 -14.07
CA ARG A 26 15.24 3.67 -14.27
C ARG A 26 14.50 3.91 -12.97
N LEU A 27 14.16 5.16 -12.69
CA LEU A 27 13.45 5.58 -11.50
C LEU A 27 12.24 6.46 -11.88
N ILE A 28 11.07 6.07 -11.38
CA ILE A 28 9.87 6.92 -11.38
C ILE A 28 9.60 7.34 -9.94
N TYR A 29 9.34 8.62 -9.71
CA TYR A 29 8.92 9.13 -8.41
C TYR A 29 7.64 9.97 -8.53
N ASP A 30 6.80 9.93 -7.50
CA ASP A 30 5.60 10.77 -7.43
C ASP A 30 6.00 12.23 -7.16
N ASP A 31 5.63 13.15 -8.06
CA ASP A 31 6.06 14.55 -8.00
C ASP A 31 5.68 15.23 -6.69
N VAL A 32 4.42 15.15 -6.31
CA VAL A 32 3.92 15.83 -5.10
C VAL A 32 4.34 15.10 -3.83
N GLY A 33 4.38 13.76 -3.83
CA GLY A 33 4.89 12.98 -2.70
C GLY A 33 6.35 13.27 -2.39
N CYS A 34 7.08 13.78 -3.38
CA CYS A 34 8.50 14.10 -3.28
C CYS A 34 8.83 15.60 -3.28
N TRP A 35 7.85 16.50 -3.14
CA TRP A 35 8.10 17.98 -3.13
C TRP A 35 9.13 18.45 -2.11
N HIS A 36 9.33 17.70 -1.03
CA HIS A 36 10.33 18.02 0.00
C HIS A 36 11.73 17.51 -0.32
N VAL A 37 11.87 16.71 -1.40
CA VAL A 37 13.16 16.17 -1.83
C VAL A 37 13.88 17.22 -2.68
N PRO A 38 15.09 17.66 -2.30
CA PRO A 38 15.79 18.68 -3.05
C PRO A 38 16.25 18.16 -4.42
N ASN A 39 16.21 18.99 -5.47
CA ASN A 39 16.58 18.62 -6.84
C ASN A 39 17.97 17.96 -6.93
N ARG A 40 18.94 18.44 -6.16
CA ARG A 40 20.29 17.85 -6.16
C ARG A 40 20.31 16.34 -5.80
N PHE A 41 19.24 15.83 -5.16
CA PHE A 41 19.11 14.39 -4.89
C PHE A 41 18.96 13.60 -6.20
N TYR A 42 18.24 14.16 -7.14
CA TYR A 42 18.03 13.58 -8.47
C TYR A 42 19.19 13.91 -9.42
N ASP A 43 19.83 15.08 -9.26
CA ASP A 43 20.95 15.51 -10.11
C ASP A 43 22.14 14.55 -10.01
N GLU A 44 22.43 14.02 -8.82
CA GLU A 44 23.47 13.00 -8.63
C GLU A 44 23.12 11.68 -9.34
N MET A 45 21.86 11.29 -9.38
CA MET A 45 21.41 10.10 -10.11
C MET A 45 21.52 10.32 -11.62
N LEU A 46 21.05 11.46 -12.12
CA LEU A 46 21.13 11.83 -13.53
C LEU A 46 22.59 11.88 -14.01
N SER A 47 23.50 12.46 -13.22
CA SER A 47 24.93 12.52 -13.55
C SER A 47 25.62 11.16 -13.54
N ALA A 48 25.06 10.18 -12.86
CA ALA A 48 25.51 8.79 -12.88
C ALA A 48 24.91 7.96 -14.02
N GLY A 49 24.09 8.56 -14.89
CA GLY A 49 23.44 7.89 -16.02
C GLY A 49 22.11 7.20 -15.67
N ILE A 50 21.53 7.44 -14.49
CA ILE A 50 20.21 6.93 -14.12
C ILE A 50 19.14 7.75 -14.85
N GLU A 51 18.20 7.08 -15.50
CA GLU A 51 17.03 7.72 -16.08
C GLU A 51 15.99 7.97 -14.98
N VAL A 52 15.74 9.25 -14.66
CA VAL A 52 14.80 9.66 -13.60
C VAL A 52 13.63 10.42 -14.22
N ARG A 53 12.41 10.04 -13.86
CA ARG A 53 11.17 10.68 -14.32
C ARG A 53 10.23 10.97 -13.17
N SER A 54 9.61 12.16 -13.18
CA SER A 54 8.54 12.51 -12.25
C SER A 54 7.19 12.06 -12.80
N PHE A 55 6.37 11.43 -11.95
CA PHE A 55 5.02 11.03 -12.32
C PHE A 55 4.05 12.20 -12.08
N LEU A 56 3.27 12.56 -13.11
CA LEU A 56 2.28 13.64 -13.12
C LEU A 56 2.82 14.96 -12.55
N LYS A 57 3.87 15.48 -13.16
CA LYS A 57 4.47 16.75 -12.77
C LYS A 57 3.43 17.86 -12.70
N VAL A 58 3.26 18.43 -11.48
CA VAL A 58 2.32 19.52 -11.23
C VAL A 58 2.99 20.85 -11.56
N ARG A 59 2.46 21.55 -12.57
CA ARG A 59 2.87 22.93 -12.92
C ARG A 59 1.82 23.90 -12.39
N PHE A 60 2.25 25.03 -11.85
CA PHE A 60 1.36 26.10 -11.44
C PHE A 60 0.60 26.68 -12.66
N PRO A 61 -0.69 27.07 -12.51
CA PRO A 61 -1.51 27.17 -11.32
C PRO A 61 -2.17 25.84 -10.92
N LEU A 62 -2.39 25.66 -9.62
CA LEU A 62 -2.84 24.43 -8.92
C LEU A 62 -4.23 23.90 -9.29
N PHE A 63 -4.91 24.45 -10.26
CA PHE A 63 -6.30 24.10 -10.63
C PHE A 63 -6.40 22.98 -11.65
N THR A 64 -5.65 21.90 -11.47
CA THR A 64 -5.85 20.71 -12.30
C THR A 64 -6.29 19.55 -11.42
N SER A 65 -7.32 18.80 -11.85
CA SER A 65 -7.74 17.52 -11.24
C SER A 65 -6.58 16.53 -11.06
N LYS A 66 -5.51 16.68 -11.83
CA LYS A 66 -4.27 15.90 -11.77
C LYS A 66 -3.50 16.01 -10.44
N VAL A 67 -3.73 17.05 -9.63
CA VAL A 67 -3.10 17.21 -8.31
C VAL A 67 -3.53 16.07 -7.36
N ASN A 68 -4.72 15.51 -7.54
CA ASN A 68 -5.23 14.43 -6.71
C ASN A 68 -4.71 13.04 -7.12
N TYR A 69 -4.29 12.88 -8.38
CA TYR A 69 -3.81 11.60 -8.88
C TYR A 69 -2.35 11.37 -8.47
N ARG A 70 -2.05 10.22 -7.86
CA ARG A 70 -0.74 9.90 -7.32
C ARG A 70 -0.26 8.54 -7.77
N ASN A 71 1.00 8.41 -8.08
CA ASN A 71 1.62 7.11 -8.17
C ASN A 71 1.98 6.61 -6.77
N HIS A 72 1.19 5.69 -6.28
CA HIS A 72 1.42 5.08 -4.97
C HIS A 72 1.98 3.66 -5.07
N ARG A 73 2.29 3.16 -6.27
CA ARG A 73 2.94 1.88 -6.52
C ARG A 73 4.36 1.88 -5.94
N LYS A 74 4.74 0.80 -5.27
CA LYS A 74 6.09 0.56 -4.77
C LYS A 74 6.57 -0.72 -5.42
N ILE A 75 7.25 -0.56 -6.53
CA ILE A 75 7.74 -1.65 -7.39
C ILE A 75 9.24 -1.50 -7.56
N VAL A 76 9.97 -2.60 -7.37
CA VAL A 76 11.35 -2.73 -7.84
C VAL A 76 11.42 -4.00 -8.67
N VAL A 77 12.00 -3.92 -9.86
CA VAL A 77 12.27 -5.10 -10.70
C VAL A 77 13.74 -5.12 -11.05
N ILE A 78 14.37 -6.26 -10.90
CA ILE A 78 15.79 -6.49 -11.21
C ILE A 78 15.86 -7.56 -12.28
N ASP A 79 16.43 -7.18 -13.44
CA ASP A 79 16.67 -8.03 -14.60
C ASP A 79 15.43 -8.81 -15.12
N GLY A 80 14.22 -8.34 -14.78
CA GLY A 80 12.97 -9.04 -15.08
C GLY A 80 12.81 -10.38 -14.36
N ARG A 81 13.67 -10.70 -13.38
CA ARG A 81 13.74 -11.99 -12.67
C ARG A 81 13.34 -11.92 -11.21
N VAL A 82 13.69 -10.82 -10.55
CA VAL A 82 13.37 -10.59 -9.14
C VAL A 82 12.52 -9.32 -9.06
N GLY A 83 11.43 -9.39 -8.32
CA GLY A 83 10.50 -8.29 -8.11
C GLY A 83 10.22 -8.05 -6.65
N PHE A 84 10.02 -6.78 -6.29
CA PHE A 84 9.57 -6.38 -4.96
C PHE A 84 8.30 -5.54 -5.09
N VAL A 85 7.32 -5.82 -4.22
CA VAL A 85 6.04 -5.08 -4.17
C VAL A 85 5.49 -5.08 -2.75
N GLY A 86 4.89 -3.97 -2.33
CA GLY A 86 4.29 -3.84 -0.99
C GLY A 86 4.15 -2.41 -0.52
N GLY A 87 4.09 -2.19 0.78
CA GLY A 87 3.85 -0.87 1.37
C GLY A 87 5.10 0.01 1.53
N MET A 88 6.31 -0.55 1.44
CA MET A 88 7.55 0.16 1.77
C MET A 88 7.95 1.20 0.72
N ASN A 89 8.15 2.44 1.17
CA ASN A 89 8.77 3.50 0.35
C ASN A 89 10.31 3.50 0.49
N LEU A 90 10.98 4.18 -0.43
CA LEU A 90 12.39 4.53 -0.31
C LEU A 90 12.55 5.71 0.67
N ALA A 91 12.32 5.49 1.97
CA ALA A 91 12.36 6.52 2.99
C ALA A 91 13.05 6.04 4.28
N GLU A 92 13.73 6.97 4.97
CA GLU A 92 14.52 6.68 6.19
C GLU A 92 13.67 6.09 7.32
N ARG A 93 12.41 6.53 7.43
CA ARG A 93 11.49 6.06 8.48
C ARG A 93 11.28 4.54 8.50
N TYR A 94 11.51 3.85 7.38
CA TYR A 94 11.46 2.39 7.32
C TYR A 94 12.67 1.71 7.96
N MET A 95 13.77 2.44 8.14
CA MET A 95 14.99 1.94 8.81
C MET A 95 15.06 2.34 10.27
N ARG A 96 14.67 3.57 10.60
CA ARG A 96 14.80 4.15 11.94
C ARG A 96 13.51 4.22 12.74
N GLY A 97 12.34 4.08 12.08
CA GLY A 97 11.05 4.32 12.70
C GLY A 97 10.85 5.77 13.13
N PHE A 98 9.99 5.95 14.10
CA PHE A 98 9.77 7.19 14.83
C PHE A 98 10.41 7.13 16.22
N SER A 99 10.57 8.28 16.88
CA SER A 99 11.01 8.33 18.29
C SER A 99 10.07 7.57 19.26
N TRP A 100 8.84 7.30 18.85
CA TRP A 100 7.81 6.63 19.64
C TRP A 100 7.50 5.18 19.17
N GLY A 101 8.24 4.65 18.20
CA GLY A 101 8.08 3.27 17.76
C GLY A 101 8.55 2.97 16.35
N ILE A 102 8.48 1.70 16.00
CA ILE A 102 8.89 1.21 14.68
C ILE A 102 7.91 1.63 13.59
N TRP A 103 8.39 1.64 12.34
CA TRP A 103 7.54 1.70 11.14
C TRP A 103 7.36 0.27 10.64
N ARG A 104 6.18 -0.32 10.93
CA ARG A 104 5.86 -1.71 10.58
C ARG A 104 5.19 -1.77 9.22
N ASP A 105 5.81 -2.45 8.26
CA ASP A 105 5.25 -2.62 6.92
C ASP A 105 5.45 -4.07 6.43
N THR A 106 4.76 -4.44 5.36
CA THR A 106 4.88 -5.73 4.67
C THR A 106 5.27 -5.48 3.22
N HIS A 107 6.24 -6.26 2.75
CA HIS A 107 6.77 -6.17 1.40
C HIS A 107 7.14 -7.56 0.91
N LEU A 108 6.76 -7.90 -0.32
CA LEU A 108 7.04 -9.19 -0.94
C LEU A 108 8.31 -9.11 -1.76
N LEU A 109 9.06 -10.20 -1.75
CA LEU A 109 10.02 -10.56 -2.78
C LEU A 109 9.37 -11.63 -3.64
N LEU A 110 9.36 -11.45 -4.94
CA LEU A 110 8.83 -12.38 -5.93
C LEU A 110 9.93 -12.83 -6.88
N GLU A 111 9.91 -14.10 -7.21
CA GLU A 111 10.74 -14.69 -8.25
C GLU A 111 9.85 -15.48 -9.23
N GLY A 112 10.35 -15.73 -10.44
CA GLY A 112 9.58 -16.44 -11.46
C GLY A 112 8.64 -15.53 -12.27
N LYS A 113 7.69 -16.16 -12.98
CA LYS A 113 6.87 -15.49 -14.01
C LYS A 113 6.00 -14.34 -13.50
N ALA A 114 5.64 -14.34 -12.21
CA ALA A 114 4.87 -13.24 -11.60
C ALA A 114 5.59 -11.89 -11.68
N VAL A 115 6.93 -11.89 -11.74
CA VAL A 115 7.75 -10.67 -11.90
C VAL A 115 7.44 -9.95 -13.20
N HIS A 116 7.04 -10.66 -14.25
CA HIS A 116 6.64 -10.04 -15.52
C HIS A 116 5.40 -9.13 -15.36
N GLY A 117 4.50 -9.44 -14.42
CA GLY A 117 3.39 -8.54 -14.09
C GLY A 117 3.87 -7.21 -13.49
N LEU A 118 4.85 -7.26 -12.58
CA LEU A 118 5.46 -6.06 -12.01
C LEU A 118 6.27 -5.28 -13.07
N GLN A 119 7.01 -5.98 -13.92
CA GLN A 119 7.76 -5.39 -15.03
C GLN A 119 6.82 -4.67 -16.00
N THR A 120 5.69 -5.29 -16.34
CA THR A 120 4.67 -4.68 -17.20
C THR A 120 4.09 -3.42 -16.55
N ALA A 121 3.71 -3.48 -15.27
CA ALA A 121 3.19 -2.34 -14.54
C ALA A 121 4.18 -1.17 -14.53
N PHE A 122 5.48 -1.44 -14.26
CA PHE A 122 6.52 -0.42 -14.29
C PHE A 122 6.71 0.17 -15.69
N LEU A 123 6.77 -0.66 -16.74
CA LEU A 123 6.99 -0.19 -18.10
C LEU A 123 5.80 0.60 -18.67
N LEU A 124 4.57 0.27 -18.25
CA LEU A 124 3.38 1.08 -18.57
C LEU A 124 3.45 2.46 -17.88
N ASP A 125 3.84 2.50 -16.61
CA ASP A 125 4.07 3.77 -15.91
C ASP A 125 5.21 4.57 -16.56
N TRP A 126 6.27 3.89 -17.01
CA TRP A 126 7.37 4.53 -17.73
C TRP A 126 6.88 5.15 -19.04
N TYR A 127 6.13 4.37 -19.84
CA TYR A 127 5.53 4.88 -21.08
C TYR A 127 4.61 6.07 -20.83
N PHE A 128 3.85 6.03 -19.73
CA PHE A 128 2.96 7.12 -19.36
C PHE A 128 3.71 8.44 -19.14
N VAL A 129 4.89 8.41 -18.51
CA VAL A 129 5.66 9.62 -18.17
C VAL A 129 6.68 10.04 -19.23
N ASP A 130 7.29 9.09 -19.94
CA ASP A 130 8.40 9.32 -20.87
C ASP A 130 7.96 9.26 -22.34
N ARG A 131 6.81 8.65 -22.63
CA ARG A 131 6.29 8.39 -23.98
C ARG A 131 7.18 7.46 -24.83
N THR A 132 8.16 6.81 -24.24
CA THR A 132 9.02 5.83 -24.89
C THR A 132 8.52 4.43 -24.59
N LEU A 133 8.09 3.70 -25.62
CA LEU A 133 7.69 2.30 -25.49
C LEU A 133 8.93 1.42 -25.36
N ILE A 134 9.06 0.74 -24.23
CA ILE A 134 10.11 -0.23 -23.95
C ILE A 134 9.53 -1.63 -24.06
N SER A 135 9.88 -2.37 -25.12
CA SER A 135 9.33 -3.71 -25.43
C SER A 135 10.39 -4.76 -25.70
N ALA A 136 11.68 -4.45 -25.46
CA ALA A 136 12.74 -5.41 -25.74
C ALA A 136 12.65 -6.67 -24.88
N SER A 137 12.90 -7.82 -25.48
CA SER A 137 12.80 -9.16 -24.84
C SER A 137 13.69 -9.32 -23.62
N ARG A 138 14.78 -8.53 -23.51
CA ARG A 138 15.67 -8.55 -22.34
C ARG A 138 14.98 -8.18 -21.03
N TYR A 139 13.86 -7.40 -21.07
CA TYR A 139 13.07 -7.06 -19.90
C TYR A 139 12.11 -8.16 -19.47
N PHE A 140 11.90 -9.15 -20.32
CA PHE A 140 11.02 -10.31 -20.11
C PHE A 140 11.77 -11.61 -20.40
N PRO A 141 12.82 -11.91 -19.62
CA PRO A 141 13.63 -13.10 -19.85
C PRO A 141 12.77 -14.36 -19.70
N LYS A 142 13.11 -15.40 -20.47
CA LYS A 142 12.50 -16.72 -20.23
C LYS A 142 12.85 -17.17 -18.82
N MET A 143 11.84 -17.58 -18.09
CA MET A 143 11.98 -18.10 -16.72
C MET A 143 11.24 -19.41 -16.60
N GLU A 144 11.85 -20.34 -15.90
CA GLU A 144 11.16 -21.53 -15.42
C GLU A 144 10.35 -21.20 -14.17
N ALA A 145 9.37 -22.04 -13.85
CA ALA A 145 8.65 -21.90 -12.60
C ALA A 145 9.60 -22.26 -11.44
N THR A 146 9.79 -21.36 -10.50
CA THR A 146 10.64 -21.56 -9.31
C THR A 146 9.85 -22.09 -8.12
N GLY A 147 8.52 -22.11 -8.20
CA GLY A 147 7.59 -22.55 -7.17
C GLY A 147 6.21 -22.85 -7.75
N THR A 148 5.29 -23.22 -6.87
CA THR A 148 3.91 -23.63 -7.20
C THR A 148 2.87 -22.54 -6.92
N SER A 149 3.25 -21.45 -6.25
CA SER A 149 2.32 -20.39 -5.86
C SER A 149 1.77 -19.66 -7.09
N LEU A 150 0.45 -19.60 -7.23
CA LEU A 150 -0.22 -18.77 -8.23
C LEU A 150 -0.28 -17.34 -7.75
N VAL A 151 0.34 -16.41 -8.47
CA VAL A 151 0.38 -14.99 -8.14
C VAL A 151 -0.17 -14.17 -9.28
N GLN A 152 -1.15 -13.33 -8.98
CA GLN A 152 -1.73 -12.37 -9.90
C GLN A 152 -1.32 -10.95 -9.48
N ILE A 153 -0.64 -10.23 -10.34
CA ILE A 153 -0.35 -8.81 -10.15
C ILE A 153 -1.53 -8.01 -10.71
N VAL A 154 -2.19 -7.28 -9.82
CA VAL A 154 -3.35 -6.44 -10.15
C VAL A 154 -2.96 -4.98 -9.94
N THR A 155 -3.20 -4.18 -10.96
CA THR A 155 -3.04 -2.72 -10.89
C THR A 155 -4.40 -2.04 -10.92
N SER A 156 -4.50 -0.90 -10.28
CA SER A 156 -5.66 -0.02 -10.36
C SER A 156 -5.20 1.39 -10.61
N ASP A 157 -6.00 2.21 -11.28
CA ASP A 157 -5.71 3.59 -11.55
C ASP A 157 -6.98 4.45 -11.62
N PRO A 158 -6.86 5.79 -11.49
CA PRO A 158 -8.02 6.69 -11.48
C PRO A 158 -8.64 6.90 -12.87
N ILE A 159 -7.95 6.50 -13.94
CA ILE A 159 -8.33 6.80 -15.34
C ILE A 159 -9.17 5.66 -15.90
N GLY A 160 -8.88 4.43 -15.48
CA GLY A 160 -9.59 3.23 -15.91
C GLY A 160 -11.05 3.21 -15.51
N PRO A 161 -11.90 2.50 -16.28
CA PRO A 161 -13.34 2.40 -15.99
C PRO A 161 -13.66 1.53 -14.78
N TRP A 162 -12.69 0.73 -14.33
CA TRP A 162 -12.85 -0.24 -13.25
C TRP A 162 -11.90 0.07 -12.08
N LYS A 163 -12.27 -0.40 -10.90
CA LYS A 163 -11.47 -0.31 -9.69
C LYS A 163 -11.05 -1.73 -9.28
N GLU A 164 -10.13 -2.30 -10.07
CA GLU A 164 -9.82 -3.73 -10.10
C GLU A 164 -9.38 -4.25 -8.72
N ILE A 165 -8.51 -3.51 -8.02
CA ILE A 165 -8.06 -3.92 -6.68
C ILE A 165 -9.22 -3.88 -5.69
N MET A 166 -10.04 -2.82 -5.69
CA MET A 166 -11.22 -2.72 -4.82
C MET A 166 -12.21 -3.84 -5.08
N GLN A 167 -12.48 -4.14 -6.36
CA GLN A 167 -13.37 -5.23 -6.76
C GLN A 167 -12.81 -6.59 -6.32
N GLY A 168 -11.51 -6.84 -6.53
CA GLY A 168 -10.83 -8.04 -6.07
C GLY A 168 -10.89 -8.22 -4.55
N LEU A 169 -10.70 -7.14 -3.78
CA LEU A 169 -10.83 -7.16 -2.33
C LEU A 169 -12.28 -7.42 -1.89
N SER A 170 -13.24 -6.77 -2.53
CA SER A 170 -14.66 -7.01 -2.26
C SER A 170 -15.07 -8.47 -2.51
N MET A 171 -14.58 -9.05 -3.60
CA MET A 171 -14.78 -10.48 -3.90
C MET A 171 -14.15 -11.38 -2.85
N ALA A 172 -12.90 -11.07 -2.44
CA ALA A 172 -12.18 -11.84 -1.42
C ALA A 172 -12.90 -11.79 -0.06
N ILE A 173 -13.38 -10.61 0.36
CA ILE A 173 -14.15 -10.46 1.61
C ILE A 173 -15.46 -11.25 1.54
N SER A 174 -16.21 -11.08 0.44
CA SER A 174 -17.53 -11.74 0.27
C SER A 174 -17.40 -13.27 0.09
N GLY A 175 -16.27 -13.74 -0.43
CA GLY A 175 -15.98 -15.16 -0.63
C GLY A 175 -15.46 -15.87 0.62
N ALA A 176 -15.04 -15.14 1.64
CA ALA A 176 -14.49 -15.70 2.88
C ALA A 176 -15.54 -16.55 3.62
N LYS A 177 -15.12 -17.72 4.12
CA LYS A 177 -15.98 -18.69 4.80
C LYS A 177 -15.64 -18.89 6.27
N LYS A 178 -14.35 -18.76 6.64
CA LYS A 178 -13.84 -18.97 7.99
C LYS A 178 -13.37 -17.67 8.61
N TYR A 179 -12.46 -16.96 7.92
CA TYR A 179 -11.90 -15.72 8.43
C TYR A 179 -11.41 -14.79 7.31
N PHE A 180 -11.38 -13.48 7.60
CA PHE A 180 -10.75 -12.46 6.78
C PHE A 180 -10.01 -11.46 7.67
N TYR A 181 -8.68 -11.40 7.61
CA TYR A 181 -7.86 -10.52 8.43
C TYR A 181 -7.22 -9.43 7.58
N ILE A 182 -7.28 -8.19 8.07
CA ILE A 182 -6.84 -6.99 7.35
C ILE A 182 -5.88 -6.18 8.22
N GLN A 183 -4.74 -5.79 7.66
CA GLN A 183 -3.86 -4.73 8.17
C GLN A 183 -3.88 -3.56 7.21
N THR A 184 -4.14 -2.35 7.70
CA THR A 184 -4.09 -1.12 6.89
C THR A 184 -3.76 0.08 7.79
N PRO A 185 -2.99 1.09 7.31
CA PRO A 185 -2.73 2.30 8.09
C PRO A 185 -3.95 3.21 8.22
N TYR A 186 -4.84 3.20 7.22
CA TYR A 186 -6.02 4.04 7.13
C TYR A 186 -7.24 3.20 6.79
N PHE A 187 -8.38 3.54 7.39
CA PHE A 187 -9.65 2.87 7.16
C PHE A 187 -10.74 3.90 6.88
N LEU A 188 -10.82 4.33 5.63
CA LEU A 188 -11.86 5.21 5.09
C LEU A 188 -12.52 4.50 3.91
N PRO A 189 -13.20 3.37 4.17
CA PRO A 189 -13.65 2.46 3.12
C PRO A 189 -14.72 3.08 2.25
N THR A 190 -14.78 2.63 1.00
CA THR A 190 -15.97 2.82 0.15
C THR A 190 -17.15 2.03 0.71
N GLU A 191 -18.38 2.40 0.33
CA GLU A 191 -19.58 1.68 0.75
C GLU A 191 -19.53 0.19 0.39
N GLN A 192 -18.96 -0.14 -0.77
CA GLN A 192 -18.79 -1.52 -1.22
C GLN A 192 -17.94 -2.35 -0.25
N ILE A 193 -16.79 -1.85 0.16
CA ILE A 193 -15.88 -2.56 1.09
C ILE A 193 -16.50 -2.62 2.49
N LEU A 194 -17.12 -1.53 2.94
CA LEU A 194 -17.80 -1.47 4.23
C LEU A 194 -18.92 -2.52 4.32
N ALA A 195 -19.81 -2.56 3.32
CA ALA A 195 -20.89 -3.50 3.25
C ALA A 195 -20.40 -4.96 3.17
N ALA A 196 -19.35 -5.24 2.38
CA ALA A 196 -18.76 -6.57 2.28
C ALA A 196 -18.24 -7.05 3.64
N MET A 197 -17.50 -6.20 4.38
CA MET A 197 -16.99 -6.54 5.71
C MET A 197 -18.11 -6.79 6.73
N GLN A 198 -19.14 -5.95 6.73
CA GLN A 198 -20.31 -6.10 7.61
C GLN A 198 -21.04 -7.39 7.30
N THR A 199 -21.33 -7.66 6.03
CA THR A 199 -22.04 -8.87 5.60
C THR A 199 -21.29 -10.14 5.96
N ALA A 200 -19.97 -10.19 5.72
CA ALA A 200 -19.14 -11.32 6.09
C ALA A 200 -19.15 -11.57 7.61
N ALA A 201 -19.01 -10.52 8.41
CA ALA A 201 -19.03 -10.65 9.87
C ALA A 201 -20.41 -11.11 10.38
N LEU A 202 -21.52 -10.56 9.85
CA LEU A 202 -22.89 -10.97 10.19
C LEU A 202 -23.18 -12.40 9.75
N ALA A 203 -22.54 -12.89 8.69
CA ALA A 203 -22.62 -14.28 8.24
C ALA A 203 -21.78 -15.25 9.09
N GLY A 204 -21.07 -14.75 10.13
CA GLY A 204 -20.28 -15.58 11.05
C GLY A 204 -18.80 -15.74 10.70
N VAL A 205 -18.31 -15.07 9.67
CA VAL A 205 -16.88 -15.03 9.31
C VAL A 205 -16.11 -14.25 10.38
N ASP A 206 -14.96 -14.75 10.82
CA ASP A 206 -14.08 -14.03 11.75
C ASP A 206 -13.34 -12.90 11.03
N VAL A 207 -13.99 -11.73 10.92
CA VAL A 207 -13.40 -10.55 10.28
C VAL A 207 -12.61 -9.74 11.31
N ARG A 208 -11.31 -9.53 11.05
CA ARG A 208 -10.42 -8.74 11.92
C ARG A 208 -9.77 -7.60 11.15
N LEU A 209 -9.85 -6.41 11.76
CA LEU A 209 -9.20 -5.20 11.24
C LEU A 209 -8.12 -4.73 12.22
N MET A 210 -6.90 -4.55 11.74
CA MET A 210 -5.79 -4.00 12.50
C MET A 210 -5.39 -2.63 11.95
N LEU A 211 -5.34 -1.64 12.84
CA LEU A 211 -5.02 -0.24 12.56
C LEU A 211 -3.89 0.23 13.47
N PRO A 212 -3.13 1.27 13.11
CA PRO A 212 -2.18 1.88 14.03
C PRO A 212 -2.90 2.60 15.18
N MET A 213 -2.39 2.44 16.41
CA MET A 213 -2.91 3.17 17.58
C MET A 213 -2.56 4.65 17.53
N ARG A 214 -1.38 4.99 16.99
CA ARG A 214 -0.93 6.36 16.74
C ARG A 214 -0.83 6.59 15.24
N ALA A 215 -1.51 7.61 14.75
CA ALA A 215 -1.48 7.96 13.35
C ALA A 215 -0.36 8.96 13.04
N ASP A 216 0.09 8.96 11.82
CA ASP A 216 0.98 9.97 11.24
C ASP A 216 0.20 11.25 10.85
N ASN A 217 -1.11 11.13 10.58
CA ASN A 217 -2.02 12.22 10.28
C ASN A 217 -3.27 12.14 11.16
N ARG A 218 -3.57 13.24 11.87
CA ARG A 218 -4.72 13.33 12.80
C ARG A 218 -6.07 13.27 12.08
N LEU A 219 -6.18 13.88 10.89
CA LEU A 219 -7.46 13.91 10.16
C LEU A 219 -7.82 12.52 9.64
N THR A 220 -6.88 11.83 9.00
CA THR A 220 -7.11 10.46 8.53
C THR A 220 -7.41 9.49 9.68
N HIS A 221 -6.82 9.71 10.86
CA HIS A 221 -7.14 8.92 12.06
C HIS A 221 -8.57 9.18 12.55
N LEU A 222 -9.01 10.44 12.63
CA LEU A 222 -10.39 10.77 13.00
C LEU A 222 -11.38 10.18 11.98
N GLY A 223 -11.08 10.32 10.69
CA GLY A 223 -11.86 9.71 9.63
C GLY A 223 -11.95 8.19 9.79
N SER A 224 -10.84 7.50 10.00
CA SER A 224 -10.84 6.05 10.26
C SER A 224 -11.70 5.68 11.48
N CYS A 225 -11.57 6.44 12.58
CA CYS A 225 -12.34 6.20 13.80
C CYS A 225 -13.86 6.35 13.61
N SER A 226 -14.31 7.16 12.63
CA SER A 226 -15.73 7.40 12.39
C SER A 226 -16.49 6.16 11.85
N TYR A 227 -15.80 5.22 11.20
CA TYR A 227 -16.39 4.00 10.65
C TYR A 227 -16.40 2.83 11.64
N LEU A 228 -15.61 2.91 12.74
CA LEU A 228 -15.37 1.75 13.59
C LEU A 228 -16.61 1.32 14.37
N ALA A 229 -17.52 2.23 14.72
CA ALA A 229 -18.78 1.86 15.38
C ALA A 229 -19.62 0.95 14.48
N ASP A 230 -19.72 1.29 13.19
CA ASP A 230 -20.55 0.59 12.21
C ASP A 230 -20.10 -0.87 12.04
N ILE A 231 -18.77 -1.09 11.92
CA ILE A 231 -18.23 -2.45 11.73
C ILE A 231 -18.16 -3.24 13.04
N LEU A 232 -17.96 -2.58 14.21
CA LEU A 232 -18.04 -3.24 15.51
C LEU A 232 -19.46 -3.76 15.79
N GLN A 233 -20.50 -3.03 15.38
CA GLN A 233 -21.89 -3.47 15.49
C GLN A 233 -22.18 -4.72 14.64
N ALA A 234 -21.53 -4.85 13.49
CA ALA A 234 -21.64 -6.03 12.64
C ALA A 234 -20.83 -7.24 13.16
N GLY A 235 -20.00 -7.05 14.21
CA GLY A 235 -19.19 -8.14 14.81
C GLY A 235 -17.73 -8.18 14.35
N VAL A 236 -17.27 -7.23 13.54
CA VAL A 236 -15.85 -7.12 13.16
C VAL A 236 -15.01 -6.85 14.40
N LYS A 237 -13.91 -7.59 14.56
CA LYS A 237 -12.96 -7.42 15.66
C LYS A 237 -11.88 -6.42 15.28
N ILE A 238 -11.71 -5.36 16.06
CA ILE A 238 -10.78 -4.27 15.78
C ILE A 238 -9.61 -4.29 16.76
N TYR A 239 -8.40 -4.12 16.23
CA TYR A 239 -7.16 -4.14 16.97
C TYR A 239 -6.32 -2.88 16.66
N PHE A 240 -5.86 -2.18 17.71
CA PHE A 240 -4.95 -1.04 17.57
C PHE A 240 -3.51 -1.46 17.92
N TYR A 241 -2.61 -1.42 16.92
CA TYR A 241 -1.21 -1.76 17.07
C TYR A 241 -0.44 -0.67 17.85
N LYS A 242 0.33 -1.07 18.88
CA LYS A 242 0.95 -0.16 19.85
C LYS A 242 2.43 0.09 19.65
N LYS A 243 3.19 -0.86 19.08
CA LYS A 243 4.66 -0.77 19.00
C LYS A 243 5.19 0.30 18.07
N GLY A 244 4.33 0.94 17.29
CA GLY A 244 4.72 1.98 16.35
C GLY A 244 3.62 2.29 15.35
N PHE A 245 4.00 2.71 14.16
CA PHE A 245 3.08 2.97 13.06
C PHE A 245 2.93 1.75 12.19
N LEU A 246 1.74 1.16 12.17
CA LEU A 246 1.39 0.07 11.27
C LEU A 246 1.06 0.65 9.89
N HIS A 247 1.92 0.40 8.92
CA HIS A 247 1.75 0.85 7.55
C HIS A 247 1.57 -0.32 6.55
N SER A 248 1.46 -1.54 7.07
CA SER A 248 1.21 -2.75 6.27
C SER A 248 -0.14 -2.69 5.54
N LYS A 249 -0.19 -3.19 4.32
CA LYS A 249 -1.39 -3.43 3.53
C LYS A 249 -1.41 -4.91 3.19
N LEU A 250 -1.79 -5.69 4.20
CA LEU A 250 -1.83 -7.13 4.15
C LEU A 250 -3.26 -7.60 4.41
N MET A 251 -3.73 -8.53 3.61
CA MET A 251 -5.00 -9.23 3.84
C MET A 251 -4.80 -10.72 3.62
N VAL A 252 -5.47 -11.54 4.43
CA VAL A 252 -5.42 -12.99 4.33
C VAL A 252 -6.78 -13.59 4.64
N SER A 253 -7.17 -14.60 3.90
CA SER A 253 -8.46 -15.30 3.99
C SER A 253 -8.29 -16.80 3.92
N ASP A 254 -8.93 -17.50 4.83
CA ASP A 254 -9.26 -18.93 4.81
C ASP A 254 -8.08 -19.91 4.58
N ASP A 255 -6.84 -19.47 4.82
CA ASP A 255 -5.60 -20.20 4.49
C ASP A 255 -5.41 -20.48 2.98
N GLU A 256 -6.11 -19.73 2.10
CA GLU A 256 -6.10 -19.98 0.65
C GLU A 256 -5.64 -18.75 -0.14
N LEU A 257 -6.00 -17.55 0.31
CA LEU A 257 -5.73 -16.29 -0.37
C LEU A 257 -5.02 -15.32 0.54
N SER A 258 -3.99 -14.68 0.02
CA SER A 258 -3.41 -13.49 0.64
C SER A 258 -3.19 -12.38 -0.39
N THR A 259 -3.18 -11.13 0.05
CA THR A 259 -2.77 -10.01 -0.79
C THR A 259 -1.89 -9.03 -0.03
N VAL A 260 -0.83 -8.61 -0.69
CA VAL A 260 0.09 -7.57 -0.22
C VAL A 260 0.34 -6.60 -1.34
N GLY A 261 0.29 -5.31 -1.04
CA GLY A 261 0.52 -4.30 -2.07
C GLY A 261 0.66 -2.89 -1.53
N SER A 262 0.35 -1.94 -2.36
CA SER A 262 0.43 -0.53 -2.02
C SER A 262 -0.89 0.06 -1.54
N THR A 263 -2.01 -0.62 -1.76
CA THR A 263 -3.39 -0.12 -1.60
C THR A 263 -3.82 -0.12 -0.14
N ASN A 264 -4.11 1.05 0.41
CA ASN A 264 -4.81 1.19 1.70
C ASN A 264 -6.30 0.86 1.54
N VAL A 265 -6.97 0.60 2.67
CA VAL A 265 -8.45 0.54 2.70
C VAL A 265 -8.99 1.95 2.88
N ASP A 266 -8.78 2.79 1.89
CA ASP A 266 -9.28 4.15 1.87
C ASP A 266 -9.78 4.56 0.47
N PHE A 267 -10.67 5.55 0.45
CA PHE A 267 -11.29 6.06 -0.76
C PHE A 267 -10.24 6.55 -1.76
N ARG A 268 -9.18 7.20 -1.26
CA ARG A 268 -8.12 7.75 -2.10
C ARG A 268 -7.34 6.66 -2.84
N SER A 269 -7.00 5.57 -2.17
CA SER A 269 -6.31 4.42 -2.81
C SER A 269 -7.18 3.75 -3.85
N PHE A 270 -8.50 3.67 -3.63
CA PHE A 270 -9.40 3.01 -4.57
C PHE A 270 -9.76 3.88 -5.78
N GLU A 271 -9.88 5.21 -5.61
CA GLU A 271 -10.45 6.09 -6.63
C GLU A 271 -9.42 7.02 -7.30
N HIS A 272 -8.34 7.39 -6.60
CA HIS A 272 -7.45 8.48 -7.03
C HIS A 272 -5.99 8.09 -7.24
N ASN A 273 -5.55 6.96 -6.70
CA ASN A 273 -4.17 6.55 -6.82
C ASN A 273 -3.96 5.51 -7.93
N PHE A 274 -2.75 5.51 -8.48
CA PHE A 274 -2.20 4.36 -9.17
C PHE A 274 -1.65 3.40 -8.12
N GLU A 275 -2.26 2.23 -8.01
CA GLU A 275 -1.94 1.23 -7.00
C GLU A 275 -1.54 -0.10 -7.64
N VAL A 276 -0.90 -0.98 -6.85
CA VAL A 276 -0.55 -2.34 -7.24
C VAL A 276 -0.66 -3.28 -6.05
N ASN A 277 -1.30 -4.43 -6.26
CA ASN A 277 -1.34 -5.52 -5.29
C ASN A 277 -0.96 -6.85 -5.96
N ALA A 278 -0.28 -7.70 -5.20
CA ALA A 278 -0.16 -9.12 -5.53
C ALA A 278 -1.26 -9.89 -4.81
N PHE A 279 -2.07 -10.62 -5.54
CA PHE A 279 -3.02 -11.61 -5.03
C PHE A 279 -2.35 -12.98 -5.16
N ILE A 280 -2.22 -13.69 -4.05
CA ILE A 280 -1.46 -14.93 -3.95
C ILE A 280 -2.41 -16.04 -3.52
N TYR A 281 -2.62 -17.00 -4.40
CA TYR A 281 -3.48 -18.17 -4.21
C TYR A 281 -2.58 -19.34 -3.84
N ASP A 282 -2.20 -19.41 -2.57
CA ASP A 282 -1.24 -20.40 -2.08
C ASP A 282 -1.39 -20.57 -0.57
N THR A 283 -1.59 -21.81 -0.14
CA THR A 283 -1.86 -22.14 1.27
C THR A 283 -0.66 -21.85 2.16
N GLU A 284 0.56 -22.16 1.73
CA GLU A 284 1.75 -21.93 2.55
C GLU A 284 1.96 -20.44 2.81
N THR A 285 1.85 -19.63 1.76
CA THR A 285 1.94 -18.17 1.86
C THR A 285 0.81 -17.60 2.72
N ALA A 286 -0.42 -18.10 2.55
CA ALA A 286 -1.56 -17.63 3.35
C ALA A 286 -1.37 -17.94 4.84
N LEU A 287 -0.85 -19.13 5.19
CA LEU A 287 -0.51 -19.50 6.56
C LEU A 287 0.59 -18.60 7.14
N GLN A 288 1.64 -18.28 6.37
CA GLN A 288 2.69 -17.33 6.79
C GLN A 288 2.11 -15.93 7.04
N MET A 289 1.25 -15.43 6.15
CA MET A 289 0.62 -14.12 6.29
C MET A 289 -0.34 -14.07 7.48
N ARG A 290 -1.08 -15.15 7.74
CA ARG A 290 -1.91 -15.30 8.93
C ARG A 290 -1.06 -15.25 10.21
N GLU A 291 0.04 -15.98 10.25
CA GLU A 291 0.93 -15.98 11.42
C GLU A 291 1.53 -14.58 11.66
N ILE A 292 1.96 -13.87 10.60
CA ILE A 292 2.41 -12.47 10.68
C ILE A 292 1.33 -11.59 11.30
N PHE A 293 0.07 -11.72 10.85
CA PHE A 293 -1.05 -10.97 11.42
C PHE A 293 -1.24 -11.28 12.91
N LEU A 294 -1.22 -12.57 13.29
CA LEU A 294 -1.41 -13.00 14.67
C LEU A 294 -0.25 -12.58 15.60
N GLN A 295 0.98 -12.53 15.09
CA GLN A 295 2.14 -12.01 15.83
C GLN A 295 1.98 -10.51 16.08
N ASP A 296 1.64 -9.72 15.06
CA ASP A 296 1.37 -8.29 15.21
C ASP A 296 0.17 -8.04 16.16
N GLN A 297 -0.84 -8.91 16.15
CA GLN A 297 -2.01 -8.82 17.04
C GLN A 297 -1.64 -8.93 18.53
N ARG A 298 -0.58 -9.67 18.90
CA ARG A 298 -0.08 -9.74 20.28
C ARG A 298 0.34 -8.37 20.81
N ASP A 299 0.73 -7.48 19.94
CA ASP A 299 1.15 -6.12 20.25
C ASP A 299 0.01 -5.09 20.12
N CYS A 300 -1.22 -5.55 20.07
CA CYS A 300 -2.40 -4.71 19.90
C CYS A 300 -3.24 -4.59 21.18
N VAL A 301 -4.11 -3.57 21.16
CA VAL A 301 -5.27 -3.47 22.08
C VAL A 301 -6.52 -3.73 21.26
N GLN A 302 -7.35 -4.67 21.72
CA GLN A 302 -8.66 -4.91 21.11
C GLN A 302 -9.64 -3.82 21.52
N VAL A 303 -10.44 -3.38 20.54
CA VAL A 303 -11.50 -2.40 20.73
C VAL A 303 -12.83 -3.12 20.89
N PHE A 304 -13.59 -2.76 21.92
CA PHE A 304 -14.91 -3.32 22.19
C PHE A 304 -15.99 -2.26 21.99
N LEU A 305 -17.09 -2.61 21.33
CA LEU A 305 -18.22 -1.72 21.06
C LEU A 305 -18.72 -1.01 22.33
N LYS A 306 -18.88 -1.74 23.44
CA LYS A 306 -19.34 -1.20 24.74
C LYS A 306 -18.49 -0.02 25.26
N ASN A 307 -17.20 -0.03 24.96
CA ASN A 307 -16.27 1.03 25.34
C ASN A 307 -16.21 2.12 24.27
N TRP A 308 -16.32 1.72 23.00
CA TRP A 308 -16.22 2.63 21.85
C TRP A 308 -17.36 3.65 21.83
N VAL A 309 -18.60 3.21 22.12
CA VAL A 309 -19.78 4.08 22.17
C VAL A 309 -19.81 5.06 23.36
N LYS A 310 -19.04 4.77 24.42
CA LYS A 310 -18.93 5.64 25.61
C LYS A 310 -17.98 6.83 25.45
N ARG A 311 -17.30 6.96 24.29
CA ARG A 311 -16.40 8.07 24.03
C ARG A 311 -17.13 9.42 24.09
N PRO A 312 -16.45 10.52 24.44
CA PRO A 312 -17.05 11.86 24.54
C PRO A 312 -17.78 12.26 23.26
N TRP A 313 -18.92 12.91 23.41
CA TRP A 313 -19.76 13.34 22.27
C TRP A 313 -19.05 14.26 21.29
N TRP A 314 -18.21 15.18 21.80
CA TRP A 314 -17.45 16.13 20.97
C TRP A 314 -16.46 15.39 20.03
N ARG A 315 -15.89 14.28 20.49
CA ARG A 315 -15.01 13.44 19.66
C ARG A 315 -15.79 12.77 18.53
N LYS A 316 -16.97 12.24 18.84
CA LYS A 316 -17.87 11.66 17.84
C LYS A 316 -18.33 12.69 16.81
N ALA A 317 -18.64 13.93 17.27
CA ALA A 317 -18.99 15.03 16.38
C ALA A 317 -17.83 15.39 15.43
N ALA A 318 -16.60 15.50 15.96
CA ALA A 318 -15.42 15.72 15.13
C ALA A 318 -15.19 14.61 14.09
N GLU A 319 -15.34 13.35 14.51
CA GLU A 319 -15.25 12.17 13.61
C GLU A 319 -16.32 12.23 12.52
N SER A 320 -17.56 12.61 12.85
CA SER A 320 -18.66 12.75 11.89
C SER A 320 -18.40 13.84 10.85
N VAL A 321 -17.86 14.99 11.29
CA VAL A 321 -17.48 16.07 10.37
C VAL A 321 -16.37 15.62 9.43
N VAL A 322 -15.34 14.93 9.94
CA VAL A 322 -14.24 14.43 9.12
C VAL A 322 -14.71 13.32 8.17
N ARG A 323 -15.70 12.51 8.56
CA ARG A 323 -16.31 11.49 7.67
C ARG A 323 -16.89 12.10 6.39
N LEU A 324 -17.49 13.30 6.46
CA LEU A 324 -17.99 14.00 5.27
C LEU A 324 -16.86 14.39 4.31
N MET A 325 -15.64 14.51 4.82
CA MET A 325 -14.45 14.82 4.04
C MET A 325 -13.70 13.57 3.56
N ALA A 326 -14.13 12.37 3.95
CA ALA A 326 -13.44 11.12 3.62
C ALA A 326 -13.08 10.95 2.14
N PRO A 327 -13.93 11.35 1.16
CA PRO A 327 -13.57 11.29 -0.26
C PRO A 327 -12.43 12.23 -0.67
N LEU A 328 -12.07 13.20 0.17
CA LEU A 328 -11.01 14.18 -0.09
C LEU A 328 -9.70 13.86 0.65
N LEU A 329 -9.74 12.94 1.62
CA LEU A 329 -8.61 12.50 2.47
C LEU A 329 -7.94 11.28 1.87
#